data_f7a0440855d9e49188423c5b0d580e11
#
_entry.id   f7a0440855d9e49188423c5b0d580e11
#
_cell.length_a   1.000
_cell.length_b   1.000
_cell.length_c   1.000
_cell.angle_alpha   90.00
_cell.angle_beta   90.00
_cell.angle_gamma   90.00
#
_symmetry.space_group_name_H-M   'P 1'
#
loop_
_entity.id
_entity.type
_entity.pdbx_description
1 polymer ?
#
loop_
_entity_poly.entity_id
_entity_poly.type
_entity_poly.pdbx_seq_one_letter_code
_entity_poly.pdbx_strand_id
1 'polypeptide(L)'
;GVVFDKCLIATPLCSPARCGWNTGRHPYRVGINSQTNYKNSESGLSLDEVSLAWMLRSAGYTTGLFGKWNLGYAEKFNPLHHGFHEFYGSNAGHADYYTHLYNRDMKSHFFRGFESVADEGYFDTLFTDEAIQFIEQRSKEPAPFYLNLTFYAPHGPYQAPPGYYHSDDPEVNYRSMVEYLDLCVGRVLDAVNQADIAENTLVVFLGDQGGSHINGYGRTLWERSLKVVCNAVWPGRIAPNTRSSTPWVHYDLYSTFATLAGAQIPNDRIIDAQNIWPLFEGKDQPLDRRLHWTFRTEDAVREGDLKLHATDGTPDGLFDLSNDPDEKSNLLTTATDKVEDMMAKHHLWKQECEAQQTSKA
;
A
#
# COMPACT_ATOMS: atom_id res chain seq x y z
N GLY A 1 -0.37 -13.98 -15.86
CA GLY A 1 -0.12 -13.06 -14.74
C GLY A 1 1.35 -12.98 -14.36
N VAL A 2 1.71 -12.00 -13.56
CA VAL A 2 3.08 -11.71 -13.12
C VAL A 2 3.22 -11.80 -11.60
N VAL A 3 4.36 -12.35 -11.16
CA VAL A 3 4.82 -12.33 -9.76
C VAL A 3 5.99 -11.36 -9.66
N PHE A 4 5.93 -10.43 -8.70
CA PHE A 4 7.01 -9.49 -8.43
C PHE A 4 7.85 -9.95 -7.23
N ASP A 5 9.11 -10.26 -7.47
CA ASP A 5 10.01 -10.75 -6.42
C ASP A 5 10.49 -9.66 -5.47
N LYS A 6 10.53 -8.41 -5.94
CA LYS A 6 11.10 -7.26 -5.23
C LYS A 6 10.15 -6.05 -5.25
N CYS A 7 8.87 -6.27 -4.88
CA CYS A 7 7.96 -5.17 -4.56
C CYS A 7 8.27 -4.66 -3.16
N LEU A 8 8.59 -3.37 -3.05
CA LEU A 8 8.94 -2.71 -1.80
C LEU A 8 7.87 -1.70 -1.40
N ILE A 9 7.78 -1.41 -0.12
CA ILE A 9 6.91 -0.35 0.42
C ILE A 9 7.72 0.90 0.76
N ALA A 10 7.07 2.06 0.74
CA ALA A 10 7.71 3.33 1.08
C ALA A 10 8.01 3.48 2.57
N THR A 11 7.31 2.76 3.44
CA THR A 11 7.48 2.82 4.90
C THR A 11 6.83 1.61 5.54
N PRO A 12 7.45 0.98 6.56
CA PRO A 12 6.90 -0.21 7.21
C PRO A 12 5.78 0.11 8.22
N LEU A 13 4.82 0.95 7.80
CA LEU A 13 3.71 1.42 8.64
C LEU A 13 2.49 1.77 7.80
N CYS A 14 1.28 1.41 8.26
CA CYS A 14 0.04 1.47 7.49
C CYS A 14 -0.26 2.84 6.86
N SER A 15 -0.46 3.92 7.67
CA SER A 15 -0.86 5.23 7.12
C SER A 15 0.17 5.79 6.14
N PRO A 16 1.49 5.80 6.43
CA PRO A 16 2.47 6.23 5.46
C PRO A 16 2.51 5.37 4.20
N ALA A 17 2.44 4.04 4.32
CA ALA A 17 2.41 3.17 3.15
C ALA A 17 1.18 3.48 2.28
N ARG A 18 -0.01 3.60 2.90
CA ARG A 18 -1.26 3.94 2.21
C ARG A 18 -1.22 5.32 1.56
N CYS A 19 -0.57 6.30 2.19
CA CYS A 19 -0.30 7.61 1.60
C CYS A 19 0.49 7.44 0.28
N GLY A 20 1.55 6.63 0.30
CA GLY A 20 2.41 6.42 -0.87
C GLY A 20 1.64 6.01 -2.12
N TRP A 21 0.90 4.89 -2.09
CA TRP A 21 0.20 4.44 -3.31
C TRP A 21 -0.99 5.33 -3.70
N ASN A 22 -1.60 6.01 -2.73
CA ASN A 22 -2.70 6.93 -3.05
C ASN A 22 -2.23 8.22 -3.72
N THR A 23 -0.99 8.65 -3.51
CA THR A 23 -0.49 9.95 -3.99
C THR A 23 0.63 9.85 -5.02
N GLY A 24 1.25 8.66 -5.18
CA GLY A 24 2.45 8.51 -5.99
C GLY A 24 3.68 9.23 -5.44
N ARG A 25 3.60 9.69 -4.18
CA ARG A 25 4.64 10.48 -3.51
C ARG A 25 5.14 9.74 -2.28
N HIS A 26 6.42 9.92 -2.00
CA HIS A 26 6.98 9.37 -0.78
C HIS A 26 6.29 9.99 0.46
N PRO A 27 5.83 9.19 1.44
CA PRO A 27 5.04 9.69 2.58
C PRO A 27 5.78 10.75 3.42
N TYR A 28 7.12 10.70 3.47
CA TYR A 28 7.94 11.73 4.11
C TYR A 28 7.77 13.08 3.42
N ARG A 29 7.69 13.12 2.09
CA ARG A 29 7.43 14.32 1.29
C ARG A 29 6.03 14.91 1.54
N VAL A 30 5.05 14.04 1.75
CA VAL A 30 3.65 14.43 2.04
C VAL A 30 3.47 14.92 3.47
N GLY A 31 4.36 14.52 4.39
CA GLY A 31 4.27 14.83 5.82
C GLY A 31 3.51 13.76 6.64
N ILE A 32 3.21 12.60 6.05
CA ILE A 32 2.59 11.47 6.77
C ILE A 32 3.68 10.46 7.14
N ASN A 33 4.41 10.73 8.23
CA ASN A 33 5.56 9.93 8.67
C ASN A 33 5.21 8.90 9.75
N SER A 34 3.99 8.95 10.26
CA SER A 34 3.48 8.07 11.33
C SER A 34 2.01 7.72 11.09
N GLN A 35 1.45 6.88 11.94
CA GLN A 35 0.02 6.61 11.94
C GLN A 35 -0.79 7.89 12.16
N THR A 36 -1.87 8.04 11.41
CA THR A 36 -2.85 9.10 11.66
C THR A 36 -3.43 8.96 13.05
N ASN A 37 -3.63 10.10 13.72
CA ASN A 37 -4.02 10.13 15.13
C ASN A 37 -5.51 10.47 15.29
N TYR A 38 -6.29 9.55 15.84
CA TYR A 38 -7.72 9.72 16.08
C TYR A 38 -8.07 10.87 17.04
N LYS A 39 -7.12 11.30 17.89
CA LYS A 39 -7.29 12.44 18.81
C LYS A 39 -6.98 13.80 18.17
N ASN A 40 -6.42 13.80 16.97
CA ASN A 40 -6.04 15.02 16.26
C ASN A 40 -6.83 15.12 14.96
N SER A 41 -7.80 16.04 14.90
CA SER A 41 -8.64 16.29 13.73
C SER A 41 -7.87 16.80 12.51
N GLU A 42 -6.63 17.24 12.68
CA GLU A 42 -5.75 17.68 11.59
C GLU A 42 -4.83 16.55 11.08
N SER A 43 -4.88 15.37 11.71
CA SER A 43 -4.04 14.23 11.31
C SER A 43 -4.70 13.41 10.20
N GLY A 44 -4.28 13.61 8.96
CA GLY A 44 -4.79 12.87 7.80
C GLY A 44 -4.17 13.33 6.50
N LEU A 45 -4.62 12.73 5.39
CA LEU A 45 -4.18 13.08 4.04
C LEU A 45 -4.77 14.44 3.65
N SER A 46 -3.90 15.40 3.31
CA SER A 46 -4.35 16.72 2.86
C SER A 46 -5.21 16.61 1.60
N LEU A 47 -6.25 17.44 1.52
CA LEU A 47 -7.09 17.58 0.32
C LEU A 47 -6.35 18.23 -0.88
N ASP A 48 -5.19 18.84 -0.61
CA ASP A 48 -4.32 19.36 -1.68
C ASP A 48 -3.60 18.24 -2.44
N GLU A 49 -3.53 17.03 -1.87
CA GLU A 49 -2.94 15.90 -2.55
C GLU A 49 -3.90 15.34 -3.61
N VAL A 50 -3.37 15.12 -4.81
CA VAL A 50 -4.13 14.47 -5.88
C VAL A 50 -4.01 12.96 -5.71
N SER A 51 -5.06 12.34 -5.23
CA SER A 51 -5.09 10.89 -5.03
C SER A 51 -5.21 10.13 -6.36
N LEU A 52 -4.82 8.85 -6.34
CA LEU A 52 -5.03 7.95 -7.47
C LEU A 52 -6.51 7.89 -7.88
N ALA A 53 -7.42 7.86 -6.90
CA ALA A 53 -8.86 7.87 -7.19
C ALA A 53 -9.31 9.17 -7.87
N TRP A 54 -8.83 10.33 -7.42
CA TRP A 54 -9.10 11.61 -8.09
C TRP A 54 -8.61 11.63 -9.54
N MET A 55 -7.41 11.14 -9.76
CA MET A 55 -6.81 11.10 -11.09
C MET A 55 -7.59 10.17 -12.03
N LEU A 56 -7.93 8.96 -11.57
CA LEU A 56 -8.73 8.01 -12.36
C LEU A 56 -10.17 8.50 -12.58
N ARG A 57 -10.79 9.11 -11.57
CA ARG A 57 -12.08 9.78 -11.71
C ARG A 57 -12.06 10.85 -12.80
N SER A 58 -11.00 11.66 -12.86
CA SER A 58 -10.82 12.69 -13.89
C SER A 58 -10.66 12.09 -15.31
N ALA A 59 -10.23 10.83 -15.41
CA ALA A 59 -10.17 10.05 -16.65
C ALA A 59 -11.48 9.27 -16.96
N GLY A 60 -12.56 9.52 -16.20
CA GLY A 60 -13.87 8.93 -16.43
C GLY A 60 -14.15 7.61 -15.73
N TYR A 61 -13.29 7.19 -14.78
CA TYR A 61 -13.53 5.98 -14.00
C TYR A 61 -14.55 6.22 -12.89
N THR A 62 -15.43 5.25 -12.65
CA THR A 62 -16.17 5.14 -11.39
C THR A 62 -15.26 4.51 -10.35
N THR A 63 -15.17 5.10 -9.16
CA THR A 63 -14.16 4.74 -8.16
C THR A 63 -14.80 4.30 -6.85
N GLY A 64 -14.44 3.12 -6.34
CA GLY A 64 -14.90 2.58 -5.07
C GLY A 64 -13.75 2.23 -4.14
N LEU A 65 -13.91 2.49 -2.84
CA LEU A 65 -13.04 2.01 -1.78
C LEU A 65 -13.85 1.19 -0.78
N PHE A 66 -13.49 -0.08 -0.63
CA PHE A 66 -14.12 -0.97 0.34
C PHE A 66 -13.05 -1.54 1.27
N GLY A 67 -13.24 -1.28 2.58
CA GLY A 67 -12.32 -1.70 3.62
C GLY A 67 -11.58 -0.57 4.34
N LYS A 68 -10.34 -0.81 4.71
CA LYS A 68 -9.51 0.08 5.53
C LYS A 68 -9.02 1.29 4.76
N TRP A 69 -9.35 2.50 5.23
CA TRP A 69 -8.78 3.77 4.73
C TRP A 69 -7.50 4.16 5.46
N ASN A 70 -7.60 4.46 6.74
CA ASN A 70 -6.48 4.79 7.65
C ASN A 70 -5.60 5.99 7.21
N LEU A 71 -6.20 6.99 6.55
CA LEU A 71 -5.55 8.24 6.16
C LEU A 71 -6.23 9.48 6.76
N GLY A 72 -6.86 9.32 7.93
CA GLY A 72 -7.47 10.36 8.74
C GLY A 72 -8.82 9.94 9.32
N TYR A 73 -9.12 10.42 10.52
CA TYR A 73 -10.33 10.05 11.24
C TYR A 73 -11.44 11.10 11.11
N ALA A 74 -11.08 12.38 10.94
CA ALA A 74 -12.06 13.45 10.78
C ALA A 74 -12.77 13.35 9.42
N GLU A 75 -14.03 13.79 9.37
CA GLU A 75 -14.87 13.74 8.16
C GLU A 75 -14.19 14.35 6.92
N LYS A 76 -13.45 15.45 7.11
CA LYS A 76 -12.70 16.10 6.01
C LYS A 76 -11.68 15.18 5.32
N PHE A 77 -11.29 14.07 5.97
CA PHE A 77 -10.40 13.05 5.40
C PHE A 77 -11.15 11.82 4.88
N ASN A 78 -12.48 11.88 4.80
CA ASN A 78 -13.25 10.78 4.24
C ASN A 78 -12.82 10.47 2.79
N PRO A 79 -12.73 9.21 2.37
CA PRO A 79 -12.37 8.81 1.01
C PRO A 79 -13.15 9.52 -0.10
N LEU A 80 -14.42 9.89 0.14
CA LEU A 80 -15.22 10.61 -0.85
C LEU A 80 -14.65 12.00 -1.19
N HIS A 81 -13.95 12.64 -0.24
CA HIS A 81 -13.22 13.88 -0.49
C HIS A 81 -11.90 13.65 -1.24
N HIS A 82 -11.45 12.40 -1.34
CA HIS A 82 -10.23 12.00 -2.04
C HIS A 82 -10.50 11.31 -3.38
N GLY A 83 -11.65 11.57 -4.02
CA GLY A 83 -11.95 11.16 -5.38
C GLY A 83 -12.69 9.83 -5.52
N PHE A 84 -12.97 9.12 -4.42
CA PHE A 84 -13.85 7.96 -4.47
C PHE A 84 -15.31 8.42 -4.63
N HIS A 85 -16.07 7.69 -5.45
CA HIS A 85 -17.52 7.86 -5.58
C HIS A 85 -18.27 7.08 -4.50
N GLU A 86 -17.70 5.93 -4.12
CA GLU A 86 -18.29 5.04 -3.13
C GLU A 86 -17.25 4.67 -2.07
N PHE A 87 -17.71 4.61 -0.84
CA PHE A 87 -16.93 4.18 0.30
C PHE A 87 -17.78 3.31 1.24
N TYR A 88 -17.29 2.12 1.54
CA TYR A 88 -17.80 1.27 2.61
C TYR A 88 -16.63 0.66 3.35
N GLY A 89 -16.39 1.12 4.57
CA GLY A 89 -15.18 0.71 5.26
C GLY A 89 -14.90 1.51 6.52
N SER A 90 -13.68 1.37 7.03
CA SER A 90 -13.30 1.99 8.28
C SER A 90 -12.13 2.93 8.15
N ASN A 91 -12.21 4.07 8.84
CA ASN A 91 -11.13 5.04 8.98
C ASN A 91 -10.06 4.59 9.97
N ALA A 92 -10.34 3.59 10.83
CA ALA A 92 -9.42 3.11 11.84
C ALA A 92 -8.27 2.28 11.23
N GLY A 93 -7.11 2.32 11.89
CA GLY A 93 -5.95 1.53 11.50
C GLY A 93 -6.13 0.04 11.77
N HIS A 94 -6.95 -0.31 12.76
CA HIS A 94 -7.39 -1.66 13.12
C HIS A 94 -8.67 -1.55 13.96
N ALA A 95 -9.44 -2.63 13.99
CA ALA A 95 -10.62 -2.75 14.83
C ALA A 95 -10.91 -4.22 15.09
N ASP A 96 -11.81 -4.50 16.03
CA ASP A 96 -12.38 -5.82 16.22
C ASP A 96 -13.16 -6.24 14.96
N TYR A 97 -12.96 -7.46 14.48
CA TYR A 97 -13.49 -7.91 13.19
C TYR A 97 -15.01 -8.13 13.20
N TYR A 98 -15.61 -8.31 14.38
CA TYR A 98 -17.04 -8.59 14.54
C TYR A 98 -17.81 -7.43 15.14
N THR A 99 -17.25 -6.76 16.17
CA THR A 99 -17.89 -5.61 16.80
C THR A 99 -17.58 -4.29 16.10
N HIS A 100 -16.56 -4.28 15.24
CA HIS A 100 -16.07 -3.12 14.48
C HIS A 100 -15.58 -1.96 15.35
N LEU A 101 -15.36 -2.23 16.64
CA LEU A 101 -14.90 -1.22 17.59
C LEU A 101 -13.39 -1.05 17.52
N TYR A 102 -12.94 0.19 17.47
CA TYR A 102 -11.54 0.53 17.61
C TYR A 102 -11.14 0.47 19.07
N ASN A 103 -10.15 -0.34 19.42
CA ASN A 103 -9.82 -0.67 20.81
C ASN A 103 -9.27 0.50 21.65
N ARG A 104 -8.91 1.63 21.03
CA ARG A 104 -8.34 2.79 21.73
C ARG A 104 -9.37 3.79 22.23
N ASP A 105 -10.51 3.88 21.59
CA ASP A 105 -11.60 4.79 21.98
C ASP A 105 -12.95 4.10 22.10
N MET A 106 -13.00 2.80 21.82
CA MET A 106 -14.19 1.95 21.86
C MET A 106 -15.33 2.49 21.00
N LYS A 107 -15.00 3.16 19.89
CA LYS A 107 -15.96 3.66 18.91
C LYS A 107 -15.88 2.87 17.63
N SER A 108 -17.00 2.74 16.97
CA SER A 108 -17.02 2.31 15.57
C SER A 108 -16.57 3.48 14.69
N HIS A 109 -15.61 3.21 13.82
CA HIS A 109 -15.18 4.11 12.76
C HIS A 109 -15.55 3.50 11.39
N PHE A 110 -16.70 2.83 11.34
CA PHE A 110 -17.22 2.11 10.18
C PHE A 110 -18.32 2.94 9.51
N PHE A 111 -18.19 3.12 8.20
CA PHE A 111 -18.97 4.06 7.43
C PHE A 111 -19.42 3.49 6.09
N ARG A 112 -20.59 3.94 5.64
CA ARG A 112 -21.03 3.89 4.24
C ARG A 112 -21.16 5.35 3.75
N GLY A 113 -20.23 5.75 2.88
CA GLY A 113 -20.09 7.17 2.55
C GLY A 113 -19.71 7.99 3.78
N PHE A 114 -20.57 8.93 4.17
CA PHE A 114 -20.42 9.74 5.39
C PHE A 114 -21.19 9.18 6.59
N GLU A 115 -22.10 8.24 6.36
CA GLU A 115 -22.97 7.71 7.39
C GLU A 115 -22.27 6.60 8.17
N SER A 116 -22.29 6.69 9.51
CA SER A 116 -21.83 5.60 10.36
C SER A 116 -22.81 4.43 10.27
N VAL A 117 -22.28 3.22 10.11
CA VAL A 117 -23.08 1.99 10.01
C VAL A 117 -22.75 1.02 11.14
N ALA A 118 -23.71 0.14 11.42
CA ALA A 118 -23.62 -0.91 12.44
C ALA A 118 -23.96 -2.28 11.83
N ASP A 119 -23.50 -2.52 10.60
CA ASP A 119 -23.72 -3.80 9.92
C ASP A 119 -23.03 -4.91 10.70
N GLU A 120 -23.71 -6.04 10.87
CA GLU A 120 -23.18 -7.20 11.59
C GLU A 120 -22.39 -8.12 10.65
N GLY A 121 -21.32 -8.72 11.13
CA GLY A 121 -20.52 -9.69 10.38
C GLY A 121 -19.03 -9.51 10.55
N TYR A 122 -18.26 -10.38 9.91
CA TYR A 122 -16.81 -10.30 9.86
C TYR A 122 -16.37 -9.28 8.80
N PHE A 123 -15.53 -8.34 9.14
CA PHE A 123 -15.15 -7.21 8.26
C PHE A 123 -14.80 -7.63 6.84
N ASP A 124 -13.90 -8.60 6.68
CA ASP A 124 -13.43 -8.95 5.34
C ASP A 124 -14.52 -9.66 4.51
N THR A 125 -15.51 -10.30 5.16
CA THR A 125 -16.72 -10.77 4.48
C THR A 125 -17.54 -9.61 3.94
N LEU A 126 -17.83 -8.62 4.80
CA LEU A 126 -18.62 -7.44 4.44
C LEU A 126 -17.98 -6.67 3.29
N PHE A 127 -16.66 -6.46 3.34
CA PHE A 127 -15.92 -5.78 2.27
C PHE A 127 -15.91 -6.57 0.97
N THR A 128 -15.81 -7.90 1.05
CA THR A 128 -15.87 -8.79 -0.11
C THR A 128 -17.23 -8.72 -0.78
N ASP A 129 -18.31 -8.79 0.02
CA ASP A 129 -19.69 -8.76 -0.48
C ASP A 129 -19.98 -7.43 -1.19
N GLU A 130 -19.54 -6.31 -0.60
CA GLU A 130 -19.69 -4.99 -1.20
C GLU A 130 -18.87 -4.84 -2.50
N ALA A 131 -17.64 -5.37 -2.52
CA ALA A 131 -16.80 -5.38 -3.71
C ALA A 131 -17.43 -6.18 -4.87
N ILE A 132 -18.03 -7.34 -4.57
CA ILE A 132 -18.73 -8.15 -5.55
C ILE A 132 -19.94 -7.40 -6.11
N GLN A 133 -20.77 -6.80 -5.26
CA GLN A 133 -21.91 -5.98 -5.69
C GLN A 133 -21.46 -4.81 -6.60
N PHE A 134 -20.38 -4.14 -6.24
CA PHE A 134 -19.81 -3.07 -7.05
C PHE A 134 -19.38 -3.59 -8.43
N ILE A 135 -18.66 -4.70 -8.50
CA ILE A 135 -18.24 -5.32 -9.78
C ILE A 135 -19.47 -5.68 -10.62
N GLU A 136 -20.49 -6.35 -10.04
CA GLU A 136 -21.71 -6.73 -10.74
C GLU A 136 -22.51 -5.55 -11.30
N GLN A 137 -22.50 -4.42 -10.59
CA GLN A 137 -23.17 -3.21 -11.04
C GLN A 137 -22.35 -2.48 -12.11
N ARG A 138 -21.07 -2.24 -11.86
CA ARG A 138 -20.21 -1.44 -12.73
C ARG A 138 -19.83 -2.14 -14.03
N SER A 139 -19.81 -3.49 -14.04
CA SER A 139 -19.60 -4.27 -15.28
C SER A 139 -20.68 -4.04 -16.34
N LYS A 140 -21.86 -3.56 -15.94
CA LYS A 140 -22.98 -3.27 -16.84
C LYS A 140 -22.99 -1.84 -17.38
N GLU A 141 -22.09 -0.99 -16.86
CA GLU A 141 -21.99 0.40 -17.22
C GLU A 141 -20.89 0.62 -18.28
N PRO A 142 -21.04 1.63 -19.17
CA PRO A 142 -20.02 1.91 -20.18
C PRO A 142 -18.74 2.52 -19.61
N ALA A 143 -18.82 3.14 -18.42
CA ALA A 143 -17.66 3.75 -17.77
C ALA A 143 -16.75 2.67 -17.14
N PRO A 144 -15.42 2.78 -17.28
CA PRO A 144 -14.51 1.91 -16.56
C PRO A 144 -14.59 2.18 -15.06
N PHE A 145 -14.14 1.22 -14.26
CA PHE A 145 -14.11 1.39 -12.80
C PHE A 145 -12.73 1.14 -12.20
N TYR A 146 -12.49 1.75 -11.05
CA TYR A 146 -11.37 1.49 -10.14
C TYR A 146 -11.92 1.03 -8.80
N LEU A 147 -11.59 -0.18 -8.41
CA LEU A 147 -11.92 -0.75 -7.11
C LEU A 147 -10.67 -0.87 -6.26
N ASN A 148 -10.66 -0.19 -5.12
CA ASN A 148 -9.63 -0.33 -4.10
C ASN A 148 -10.21 -1.13 -2.92
N LEU A 149 -10.02 -2.46 -2.94
CA LEU A 149 -10.46 -3.36 -1.89
C LEU A 149 -9.31 -3.55 -0.88
N THR A 150 -9.50 -3.07 0.33
CA THR A 150 -8.46 -3.02 1.35
C THR A 150 -8.86 -3.78 2.60
N PHE A 151 -8.51 -5.06 2.65
CA PHE A 151 -8.80 -5.94 3.77
C PHE A 151 -8.12 -5.50 5.08
N TYR A 152 -8.71 -5.91 6.21
CA TYR A 152 -8.04 -5.83 7.50
C TYR A 152 -7.14 -7.04 7.76
N ALA A 153 -7.54 -8.23 7.33
CA ALA A 153 -6.75 -9.45 7.50
C ALA A 153 -5.38 -9.35 6.81
N PRO A 154 -4.34 -9.91 7.42
CA PRO A 154 -4.31 -10.59 8.71
C PRO A 154 -3.84 -9.72 9.88
N HIS A 155 -4.26 -8.45 9.99
CA HIS A 155 -3.91 -7.55 11.10
C HIS A 155 -4.56 -8.01 12.41
N GLY A 156 -3.88 -7.83 13.54
CA GLY A 156 -4.50 -8.06 14.86
C GLY A 156 -5.66 -7.08 15.16
N PRO A 157 -6.63 -7.47 15.98
CA PRO A 157 -6.67 -8.69 16.80
C PRO A 157 -6.83 -9.95 15.94
N TYR A 158 -6.15 -11.04 16.36
CA TYR A 158 -6.23 -12.30 15.62
C TYR A 158 -7.48 -13.05 16.01
N GLN A 159 -8.54 -12.88 15.20
CA GLN A 159 -9.86 -13.46 15.44
C GLN A 159 -10.22 -14.43 14.31
N ALA A 160 -10.61 -15.63 14.68
CA ALA A 160 -10.99 -16.64 13.69
C ALA A 160 -12.16 -16.18 12.83
N PRO A 161 -12.05 -16.31 11.49
CA PRO A 161 -13.14 -15.94 10.58
C PRO A 161 -14.34 -16.90 10.70
N PRO A 162 -15.48 -16.59 10.06
CA PRO A 162 -16.63 -17.47 10.03
C PRO A 162 -16.27 -18.86 9.48
N GLY A 163 -16.71 -19.91 10.17
CA GLY A 163 -16.42 -21.30 9.80
C GLY A 163 -15.10 -21.87 10.31
N TYR A 164 -14.26 -21.05 10.93
CA TYR A 164 -13.00 -21.48 11.54
C TYR A 164 -13.10 -21.59 13.07
N TYR A 165 -12.33 -22.51 13.65
CA TYR A 165 -12.24 -22.65 15.09
C TYR A 165 -11.41 -21.50 15.67
N HIS A 166 -11.96 -20.84 16.71
CA HIS A 166 -11.22 -19.84 17.45
C HIS A 166 -10.27 -20.52 18.45
N SER A 167 -9.01 -20.23 18.39
CA SER A 167 -7.96 -20.76 19.26
C SER A 167 -7.48 -19.69 20.24
N ASP A 168 -7.03 -20.11 21.41
CA ASP A 168 -6.28 -19.24 22.33
C ASP A 168 -4.86 -18.95 21.80
N ASP A 169 -4.37 -19.74 20.84
CA ASP A 169 -3.10 -19.49 20.16
C ASP A 169 -3.31 -18.48 19.00
N PRO A 170 -2.73 -17.27 19.11
CA PRO A 170 -2.86 -16.24 18.09
C PRO A 170 -2.29 -16.64 16.72
N GLU A 171 -1.32 -17.56 16.67
CA GLU A 171 -0.76 -18.04 15.40
C GLU A 171 -1.76 -18.91 14.63
N VAL A 172 -2.55 -19.72 15.32
CA VAL A 172 -3.62 -20.52 14.71
C VAL A 172 -4.67 -19.59 14.09
N ASN A 173 -5.12 -18.58 14.83
CA ASN A 173 -6.08 -17.61 14.32
C ASN A 173 -5.51 -16.80 13.14
N TYR A 174 -4.24 -16.39 13.21
CA TYR A 174 -3.57 -15.71 12.11
C TYR A 174 -3.58 -16.54 10.81
N ARG A 175 -3.26 -17.83 10.90
CA ARG A 175 -3.30 -18.74 9.74
C ARG A 175 -4.71 -18.86 9.18
N SER A 176 -5.72 -19.03 10.03
CA SER A 176 -7.12 -19.05 9.62
C SER A 176 -7.56 -17.75 8.93
N MET A 177 -7.07 -16.60 9.41
CA MET A 177 -7.33 -15.31 8.76
C MET A 177 -6.69 -15.22 7.37
N VAL A 178 -5.47 -15.73 7.19
CA VAL A 178 -4.80 -15.76 5.88
C VAL A 178 -5.54 -16.69 4.90
N GLU A 179 -5.96 -17.88 5.34
CA GLU A 179 -6.75 -18.80 4.53
C GLU A 179 -8.10 -18.19 4.13
N TYR A 180 -8.76 -17.50 5.06
CA TYR A 180 -10.03 -16.84 4.78
C TYR A 180 -9.87 -15.64 3.84
N LEU A 181 -8.78 -14.88 3.98
CA LEU A 181 -8.43 -13.82 3.04
C LEU A 181 -8.28 -14.35 1.62
N ASP A 182 -7.61 -15.49 1.46
CA ASP A 182 -7.48 -16.16 0.15
C ASP A 182 -8.85 -16.54 -0.43
N LEU A 183 -9.78 -17.08 0.39
CA LEU A 183 -11.15 -17.34 -0.02
C LEU A 183 -11.88 -16.05 -0.44
N CYS A 184 -11.72 -14.95 0.29
CA CYS A 184 -12.31 -13.66 -0.07
C CYS A 184 -11.77 -13.15 -1.42
N VAL A 185 -10.46 -13.25 -1.64
CA VAL A 185 -9.83 -12.91 -2.94
C VAL A 185 -10.37 -13.78 -4.05
N GLY A 186 -10.49 -15.10 -3.81
CA GLY A 186 -11.08 -16.04 -4.77
C GLY A 186 -12.49 -15.63 -5.19
N ARG A 187 -13.36 -15.26 -4.24
CA ARG A 187 -14.72 -14.78 -4.51
C ARG A 187 -14.76 -13.53 -5.38
N VAL A 188 -13.85 -12.59 -5.16
CA VAL A 188 -13.74 -11.37 -5.98
C VAL A 188 -13.30 -11.71 -7.41
N LEU A 189 -12.31 -12.61 -7.56
CA LEU A 189 -11.87 -13.08 -8.89
C LEU A 189 -12.99 -13.82 -9.63
N ASP A 190 -13.78 -14.62 -8.92
CA ASP A 190 -14.94 -15.28 -9.48
C ASP A 190 -15.99 -14.27 -9.96
N ALA A 191 -16.23 -13.20 -9.24
CA ALA A 191 -17.15 -12.13 -9.66
C ALA A 191 -16.67 -11.42 -10.94
N VAL A 192 -15.37 -11.16 -11.07
CA VAL A 192 -14.77 -10.60 -12.31
C VAL A 192 -14.97 -11.57 -13.50
N ASN A 193 -14.77 -12.87 -13.27
CA ASN A 193 -14.97 -13.89 -14.31
C ASN A 193 -16.46 -14.05 -14.69
N GLN A 194 -17.37 -14.09 -13.70
CA GLN A 194 -18.81 -14.22 -13.93
C GLN A 194 -19.41 -12.99 -14.62
N ALA A 195 -18.84 -11.83 -14.42
CA ALA A 195 -19.21 -10.60 -15.11
C ALA A 195 -18.66 -10.52 -16.56
N ASP A 196 -17.85 -11.50 -16.99
CA ASP A 196 -17.23 -11.56 -18.33
C ASP A 196 -16.34 -10.35 -18.66
N ILE A 197 -15.66 -9.80 -17.65
CA ILE A 197 -14.79 -8.62 -17.81
C ILE A 197 -13.29 -8.91 -17.56
N ALA A 198 -12.92 -10.17 -17.32
CA ALA A 198 -11.56 -10.55 -16.94
C ALA A 198 -10.49 -10.09 -17.96
N GLU A 199 -10.76 -10.20 -19.28
CA GLU A 199 -9.84 -9.77 -20.34
C GLU A 199 -9.68 -8.25 -20.41
N ASN A 200 -10.57 -7.47 -19.79
CA ASN A 200 -10.51 -6.01 -19.71
C ASN A 200 -10.24 -5.51 -18.29
N THR A 201 -9.77 -6.36 -17.40
CA THR A 201 -9.54 -6.00 -16.00
C THR A 201 -8.13 -6.36 -15.56
N LEU A 202 -7.37 -5.35 -15.11
CA LEU A 202 -6.13 -5.56 -14.38
C LEU A 202 -6.46 -5.77 -12.89
N VAL A 203 -6.13 -6.93 -12.36
CA VAL A 203 -6.21 -7.21 -10.93
C VAL A 203 -4.81 -7.25 -10.34
N VAL A 204 -4.58 -6.46 -9.28
CA VAL A 204 -3.32 -6.44 -8.53
C VAL A 204 -3.59 -6.81 -7.09
N PHE A 205 -2.92 -7.84 -6.59
CA PHE A 205 -2.88 -8.21 -5.18
C PHE A 205 -1.60 -7.68 -4.56
N LEU A 206 -1.70 -6.90 -3.48
CA LEU A 206 -0.56 -6.19 -2.89
C LEU A 206 -0.64 -6.20 -1.37
N GLY A 207 0.47 -6.51 -0.69
CA GLY A 207 0.62 -6.26 0.75
C GLY A 207 0.89 -4.78 1.03
N ASP A 208 0.19 -4.19 2.01
CA ASP A 208 0.37 -2.78 2.38
C ASP A 208 1.65 -2.55 3.20
N GLN A 209 2.09 -3.56 3.93
CA GLN A 209 3.37 -3.59 4.66
C GLN A 209 3.83 -5.04 4.88
N GLY A 210 5.14 -5.23 5.01
CA GLY A 210 5.74 -6.51 5.38
C GLY A 210 5.82 -6.71 6.88
N GLY A 211 6.08 -7.96 7.28
CA GLY A 211 6.44 -8.35 8.63
C GLY A 211 5.33 -8.25 9.67
N SER A 212 4.79 -9.40 10.09
CA SER A 212 3.98 -9.47 11.30
C SER A 212 4.87 -9.61 12.55
N HIS A 213 4.34 -9.24 13.71
CA HIS A 213 4.99 -9.51 15.00
C HIS A 213 5.21 -11.02 15.24
N ILE A 214 4.41 -11.87 14.62
CA ILE A 214 4.51 -13.32 14.68
C ILE A 214 5.79 -13.83 14.00
N ASN A 215 6.20 -13.20 12.88
CA ASN A 215 7.36 -13.63 12.10
C ASN A 215 8.66 -12.93 12.50
N GLY A 216 8.67 -12.10 13.53
CA GLY A 216 9.88 -11.45 14.06
C GLY A 216 10.49 -10.34 13.19
N TYR A 217 9.88 -10.01 12.07
CA TYR A 217 10.31 -8.97 11.15
C TYR A 217 9.54 -7.67 11.40
N GLY A 218 9.76 -7.07 12.56
CA GLY A 218 9.04 -5.87 12.97
C GLY A 218 9.25 -4.68 12.04
N ARG A 219 8.65 -3.57 12.40
CA ARG A 219 8.66 -2.28 11.70
C ARG A 219 10.08 -1.69 11.66
N THR A 220 10.89 -2.11 10.68
CA THR A 220 12.28 -1.71 10.45
C THR A 220 12.51 -1.44 8.98
N LEU A 221 13.67 -0.86 8.63
CA LEU A 221 14.05 -0.60 7.23
C LEU A 221 14.86 -1.75 6.59
N TRP A 222 14.98 -2.91 7.25
CA TRP A 222 15.58 -4.10 6.66
C TRP A 222 14.76 -4.60 5.47
N GLU A 223 15.40 -5.19 4.47
CA GLU A 223 14.78 -5.62 3.20
C GLU A 223 13.54 -6.51 3.44
N ARG A 224 13.62 -7.41 4.41
CA ARG A 224 12.51 -8.30 4.79
C ARG A 224 11.27 -7.59 5.31
N SER A 225 11.44 -6.40 5.93
CA SER A 225 10.32 -5.58 6.41
C SER A 225 9.75 -4.68 5.33
N LEU A 226 10.55 -4.34 4.33
CA LEU A 226 10.15 -3.49 3.22
C LEU A 226 9.56 -4.27 2.05
N LYS A 227 9.96 -5.53 1.88
CA LYS A 227 9.48 -6.38 0.79
C LYS A 227 8.09 -6.95 1.11
N VAL A 228 7.18 -6.82 0.16
CA VAL A 228 5.80 -7.32 0.26
C VAL A 228 5.45 -8.22 -0.90
N VAL A 229 4.42 -9.05 -0.72
CA VAL A 229 3.83 -9.80 -1.81
C VAL A 229 3.18 -8.84 -2.79
N CYS A 230 3.44 -9.03 -4.08
CA CYS A 230 2.69 -8.39 -5.15
C CYS A 230 2.57 -9.33 -6.34
N ASN A 231 1.34 -9.55 -6.78
CA ASN A 231 1.01 -10.33 -7.97
C ASN A 231 0.00 -9.57 -8.79
N ALA A 232 0.04 -9.74 -10.11
CA ALA A 232 -0.95 -9.13 -10.98
C ALA A 232 -1.40 -10.09 -12.09
N VAL A 233 -2.64 -9.94 -12.50
CA VAL A 233 -3.20 -10.67 -13.62
C VAL A 233 -4.01 -9.75 -14.52
N TRP A 234 -3.80 -9.90 -15.83
CA TRP A 234 -4.63 -9.31 -16.87
C TRP A 234 -4.60 -10.29 -18.05
N PRO A 235 -5.63 -11.13 -18.19
CA PRO A 235 -5.69 -12.08 -19.30
C PRO A 235 -5.55 -11.38 -20.66
N GLY A 236 -4.78 -11.97 -21.57
CA GLY A 236 -4.51 -11.39 -22.88
C GLY A 236 -3.47 -10.25 -22.90
N ARG A 237 -3.16 -9.62 -21.76
CA ARG A 237 -2.20 -8.51 -21.67
C ARG A 237 -0.92 -8.88 -20.95
N ILE A 238 -1.01 -9.66 -19.88
CA ILE A 238 0.14 -10.15 -19.11
C ILE A 238 0.28 -11.65 -19.37
N ALA A 239 1.41 -12.04 -19.95
CA ALA A 239 1.68 -13.45 -20.26
C ALA A 239 1.60 -14.34 -19.00
N PRO A 240 1.15 -15.60 -19.11
CA PRO A 240 1.20 -16.54 -18.01
C PRO A 240 2.64 -16.78 -17.53
N ASN A 241 2.79 -17.06 -16.23
CA ASN A 241 4.07 -17.36 -15.59
C ASN A 241 5.16 -16.28 -15.75
N THR A 242 4.75 -15.03 -15.96
CA THR A 242 5.68 -13.90 -15.96
C THR A 242 6.24 -13.68 -14.55
N ARG A 243 7.51 -13.30 -14.47
CA ARG A 243 8.17 -12.94 -13.21
C ARG A 243 9.03 -11.72 -13.44
N SER A 244 9.09 -10.83 -12.45
CA SER A 244 9.96 -9.66 -12.46
C SER A 244 10.76 -9.60 -11.17
N SER A 245 12.08 -9.41 -11.32
CA SER A 245 13.04 -9.28 -10.20
C SER A 245 13.58 -7.86 -10.04
N THR A 246 13.15 -6.93 -10.86
CA THR A 246 13.50 -5.51 -10.71
C THR A 246 12.88 -4.93 -9.44
N PRO A 247 13.66 -4.27 -8.57
CA PRO A 247 13.11 -3.60 -7.38
C PRO A 247 12.29 -2.38 -7.75
N TRP A 248 11.09 -2.26 -7.19
CA TRP A 248 10.20 -1.14 -7.35
C TRP A 248 9.42 -0.87 -6.05
N VAL A 249 8.81 0.29 -5.91
CA VAL A 249 8.07 0.68 -4.71
C VAL A 249 6.58 0.78 -5.02
N HIS A 250 5.73 0.31 -4.12
CA HIS A 250 4.27 0.23 -4.31
C HIS A 250 3.60 1.54 -4.77
N TYR A 251 4.16 2.70 -4.49
CA TYR A 251 3.66 3.97 -5.00
C TYR A 251 3.80 4.12 -6.53
N ASP A 252 4.62 3.27 -7.20
CA ASP A 252 4.77 3.27 -8.66
C ASP A 252 3.48 2.85 -9.39
N LEU A 253 2.57 2.17 -8.69
CA LEU A 253 1.25 1.87 -9.21
C LEU A 253 0.46 3.14 -9.56
N TYR A 254 0.71 4.25 -8.87
CA TYR A 254 0.09 5.54 -9.17
C TYR A 254 0.36 5.98 -10.62
N SER A 255 1.63 6.09 -11.00
CA SER A 255 2.02 6.49 -12.37
C SER A 255 1.72 5.41 -13.40
N THR A 256 1.78 4.14 -13.01
CA THR A 256 1.44 3.01 -13.88
C THR A 256 -0.04 3.02 -14.22
N PHE A 257 -0.93 3.15 -13.24
CA PHE A 257 -2.38 3.18 -13.46
C PHE A 257 -2.81 4.46 -14.20
N ALA A 258 -2.18 5.61 -13.89
CA ALA A 258 -2.41 6.84 -14.65
C ALA A 258 -2.13 6.63 -16.14
N THR A 259 -0.97 6.05 -16.46
CA THR A 259 -0.57 5.78 -17.84
C THR A 259 -1.55 4.84 -18.56
N LEU A 260 -1.95 3.75 -17.88
CA LEU A 260 -2.89 2.78 -18.44
C LEU A 260 -4.29 3.38 -18.68
N ALA A 261 -4.72 4.29 -17.81
CA ALA A 261 -6.01 4.96 -17.89
C ALA A 261 -6.00 6.18 -18.82
N GLY A 262 -4.84 6.60 -19.32
CA GLY A 262 -4.71 7.87 -20.04
C GLY A 262 -4.97 9.11 -19.18
N ALA A 263 -4.81 8.97 -17.85
CA ALA A 263 -5.01 10.05 -16.90
C ALA A 263 -3.78 10.96 -16.82
N GLN A 264 -4.00 12.24 -16.54
CA GLN A 264 -2.91 13.19 -16.39
C GLN A 264 -2.32 13.14 -14.99
N ILE A 265 -1.01 12.88 -14.90
CA ILE A 265 -0.25 12.97 -13.66
C ILE A 265 -0.01 14.46 -13.35
N PRO A 266 -0.20 14.90 -12.08
CA PRO A 266 0.08 16.29 -11.68
C PRO A 266 1.52 16.70 -12.03
N ASN A 267 1.69 17.92 -12.54
CA ASN A 267 3.00 18.51 -12.88
C ASN A 267 3.36 19.71 -12.00
N ASP A 268 2.50 20.06 -11.06
CA ASP A 268 2.65 21.17 -10.09
C ASP A 268 3.40 20.73 -8.81
N ARG A 269 3.74 19.47 -8.72
CA ARG A 269 4.39 18.83 -7.57
C ARG A 269 5.29 17.68 -7.99
N ILE A 270 6.24 17.30 -7.13
CA ILE A 270 7.10 16.14 -7.38
C ILE A 270 6.28 14.88 -7.14
N ILE A 271 6.25 14.02 -8.14
CA ILE A 271 5.72 12.65 -8.06
C ILE A 271 6.94 11.72 -8.04
N ASP A 272 7.06 10.91 -6.97
CA ASP A 272 8.16 9.96 -6.81
C ASP A 272 7.92 8.65 -7.60
N ALA A 273 6.67 8.40 -7.96
CA ALA A 273 6.22 7.23 -8.70
C ALA A 273 6.72 7.23 -10.15
N GLN A 274 7.17 6.09 -10.64
CA GLN A 274 7.51 5.83 -12.05
C GLN A 274 6.50 4.87 -12.67
N ASN A 275 6.31 4.95 -13.99
CA ASN A 275 5.53 3.94 -14.71
C ASN A 275 6.36 2.65 -14.86
N ILE A 276 5.89 1.59 -14.23
CA ILE A 276 6.53 0.27 -14.22
C ILE A 276 5.76 -0.76 -15.06
N TRP A 277 4.88 -0.32 -15.97
CA TRP A 277 4.15 -1.25 -16.84
C TRP A 277 5.05 -2.25 -17.59
N PRO A 278 6.26 -1.88 -18.07
CA PRO A 278 7.15 -2.86 -18.68
C PRO A 278 7.47 -4.08 -17.78
N LEU A 279 7.54 -3.90 -16.46
CA LEU A 279 7.78 -5.01 -15.53
C LEU A 279 6.58 -5.98 -15.47
N PHE A 280 5.37 -5.47 -15.67
CA PHE A 280 4.16 -6.31 -15.78
C PHE A 280 4.20 -7.19 -17.03
N GLU A 281 4.84 -6.72 -18.09
CA GLU A 281 5.03 -7.46 -19.32
C GLU A 281 6.26 -8.41 -19.27
N GLY A 282 6.93 -8.50 -18.11
CA GLY A 282 8.14 -9.31 -17.94
C GLY A 282 9.39 -8.71 -18.59
N LYS A 283 9.37 -7.43 -18.90
CA LYS A 283 10.52 -6.69 -19.44
C LYS A 283 11.32 -6.10 -18.28
N ASP A 284 12.07 -6.94 -17.59
CA ASP A 284 12.95 -6.51 -16.51
C ASP A 284 13.99 -5.51 -17.03
N GLN A 285 14.01 -4.34 -16.41
CA GLN A 285 15.00 -3.30 -16.67
C GLN A 285 15.27 -2.54 -15.38
N PRO A 286 16.52 -2.15 -15.10
CA PRO A 286 16.83 -1.31 -13.95
C PRO A 286 16.02 0.01 -14.02
N LEU A 287 15.42 0.39 -12.90
CA LEU A 287 14.82 1.71 -12.77
C LEU A 287 15.93 2.68 -12.35
N ASP A 288 16.18 3.71 -13.18
CA ASP A 288 17.22 4.71 -12.93
C ASP A 288 16.78 5.67 -11.82
N ARG A 289 16.86 5.20 -10.59
CA ARG A 289 16.57 6.02 -9.39
C ARG A 289 17.22 5.44 -8.14
N ARG A 290 17.39 6.31 -7.14
CA ARG A 290 17.61 5.89 -5.76
C ARG A 290 16.29 5.70 -5.07
N LEU A 291 16.24 4.73 -4.18
CA LEU A 291 15.15 4.54 -3.26
C LEU A 291 15.59 5.03 -1.87
N HIS A 292 14.73 5.81 -1.23
CA HIS A 292 14.97 6.39 0.07
C HIS A 292 13.92 5.93 1.05
N TRP A 293 14.32 5.71 2.29
CA TRP A 293 13.43 5.43 3.40
C TRP A 293 13.87 6.20 4.62
N THR A 294 12.91 6.66 5.40
CA THR A 294 13.12 7.19 6.74
C THR A 294 11.96 6.74 7.62
N PHE A 295 12.28 6.20 8.78
CA PHE A 295 11.29 5.71 9.72
C PHE A 295 11.82 5.80 11.15
N ARG A 296 11.22 6.66 11.98
CA ARG A 296 11.71 6.98 13.32
C ARG A 296 13.14 7.53 13.27
N THR A 297 14.10 6.81 13.86
CA THR A 297 15.53 7.14 13.87
C THR A 297 16.32 6.44 12.77
N GLU A 298 15.67 5.55 12.01
CA GLU A 298 16.31 4.77 10.95
C GLU A 298 16.16 5.47 9.60
N ASP A 299 17.25 5.47 8.83
CA ASP A 299 17.31 5.87 7.44
C ASP A 299 17.86 4.70 6.59
N ALA A 300 17.38 4.56 5.36
CA ALA A 300 17.97 3.63 4.40
C ALA A 300 17.96 4.23 2.99
N VAL A 301 18.98 3.86 2.21
CA VAL A 301 19.13 4.27 0.81
C VAL A 301 19.51 3.06 -0.03
N ARG A 302 18.85 2.90 -1.18
CA ARG A 302 19.20 1.86 -2.14
C ARG A 302 19.57 2.45 -3.48
N GLU A 303 20.72 2.07 -4.02
CA GLU A 303 21.16 2.34 -5.38
C GLU A 303 21.46 0.99 -6.08
N GLY A 304 20.61 0.60 -7.01
CA GLY A 304 20.71 -0.74 -7.59
C GLY A 304 20.57 -1.84 -6.53
N ASP A 305 21.61 -2.66 -6.37
CA ASP A 305 21.64 -3.70 -5.35
C ASP A 305 22.37 -3.30 -4.06
N LEU A 306 23.03 -2.14 -4.02
CA LEU A 306 23.63 -1.63 -2.78
C LEU A 306 22.57 -0.94 -1.92
N LYS A 307 22.51 -1.31 -0.63
CA LYS A 307 21.64 -0.72 0.36
C LYS A 307 22.40 -0.30 1.61
N LEU A 308 22.29 0.97 1.92
CA LEU A 308 22.87 1.62 3.10
C LEU A 308 21.82 1.76 4.19
N HIS A 309 22.19 1.45 5.42
CA HIS A 309 21.44 1.74 6.64
C HIS A 309 22.15 2.77 7.49
N ALA A 310 21.38 3.59 8.20
CA ALA A 310 21.86 4.51 9.20
C ALA A 310 20.85 4.62 10.36
N THR A 311 21.37 4.79 11.56
CA THR A 311 20.57 5.05 12.77
C THR A 311 21.02 6.37 13.39
N ASP A 312 20.06 7.24 13.74
CA ASP A 312 20.32 8.60 14.25
C ASP A 312 21.33 9.39 13.38
N GLY A 313 21.21 9.23 12.06
CA GLY A 313 22.07 9.87 11.07
C GLY A 313 23.49 9.28 10.93
N THR A 314 23.81 8.21 11.66
CA THR A 314 25.09 7.53 11.60
C THR A 314 24.97 6.25 10.77
N PRO A 315 25.73 6.08 9.67
CA PRO A 315 25.79 4.82 8.93
C PRO A 315 26.19 3.65 9.82
N ASP A 316 25.41 2.57 9.80
CA ASP A 316 25.63 1.37 10.58
C ASP A 316 25.66 0.07 9.75
N GLY A 317 25.29 0.15 8.47
CA GLY A 317 25.36 -0.99 7.56
C GLY A 317 25.34 -0.61 6.08
N LEU A 318 26.15 -1.29 5.27
CA LEU A 318 26.10 -1.27 3.81
C LEU A 318 26.07 -2.73 3.32
N PHE A 319 25.13 -3.07 2.46
CA PHE A 319 24.89 -4.44 2.01
C PHE A 319 24.75 -4.51 0.49
N ASP A 320 25.24 -5.60 -0.12
CA ASP A 320 25.01 -5.94 -1.51
C ASP A 320 23.89 -6.98 -1.61
N LEU A 321 22.68 -6.54 -1.90
CA LEU A 321 21.48 -7.37 -1.94
C LEU A 321 21.46 -8.38 -3.10
N SER A 322 22.40 -8.29 -4.05
CA SER A 322 22.54 -9.30 -5.11
C SER A 322 23.14 -10.59 -4.58
N ASN A 323 24.06 -10.49 -3.62
CA ASN A 323 24.80 -11.60 -3.02
C ASN A 323 24.38 -11.87 -1.56
N ASP A 324 23.79 -10.86 -0.90
CA ASP A 324 23.40 -10.90 0.50
C ASP A 324 21.98 -10.31 0.71
N PRO A 325 20.93 -10.97 0.22
CA PRO A 325 19.55 -10.48 0.35
C PRO A 325 19.04 -10.47 1.79
N ASP A 326 19.75 -11.07 2.72
CA ASP A 326 19.44 -11.12 4.15
C ASP A 326 20.16 -10.05 4.97
N GLU A 327 21.00 -9.21 4.33
CA GLU A 327 21.72 -8.10 4.96
C GLU A 327 22.60 -8.56 6.16
N LYS A 328 23.38 -9.63 5.99
CA LYS A 328 24.24 -10.24 7.03
C LYS A 328 25.71 -9.85 6.91
N SER A 329 26.16 -9.47 5.70
CA SER A 329 27.56 -9.21 5.37
C SER A 329 27.79 -7.71 5.20
N ASN A 330 28.12 -7.03 6.30
CA ASN A 330 28.28 -5.58 6.34
C ASN A 330 29.57 -5.12 5.64
N LEU A 331 29.44 -4.31 4.59
CA LEU A 331 30.50 -3.74 3.76
C LEU A 331 30.91 -2.32 4.19
N LEU A 332 30.39 -1.79 5.29
CA LEU A 332 30.56 -0.40 5.71
C LEU A 332 32.02 0.06 5.75
N THR A 333 32.93 -0.80 6.22
CA THR A 333 34.36 -0.47 6.38
C THR A 333 35.18 -0.63 5.11
N THR A 334 34.63 -1.27 4.08
CA THR A 334 35.34 -1.58 2.84
C THR A 334 34.98 -0.67 1.67
N ALA A 335 33.90 0.12 1.80
CA ALA A 335 33.37 0.99 0.74
C ALA A 335 33.00 2.38 1.27
N THR A 336 33.90 3.02 2.02
CA THR A 336 33.68 4.28 2.71
C THR A 336 33.23 5.44 1.81
N ASP A 337 33.87 5.61 0.64
CA ASP A 337 33.51 6.65 -0.32
C ASP A 337 32.06 6.51 -0.82
N LYS A 338 31.60 5.25 -1.00
CA LYS A 338 30.22 4.98 -1.40
C LYS A 338 29.22 5.29 -0.30
N VAL A 339 29.59 4.98 0.94
CA VAL A 339 28.76 5.31 2.11
C VAL A 339 28.56 6.82 2.23
N GLU A 340 29.64 7.60 2.12
CA GLU A 340 29.59 9.07 2.20
C GLU A 340 28.73 9.66 1.06
N ASP A 341 28.90 9.21 -0.17
CA ASP A 341 28.10 9.64 -1.32
C ASP A 341 26.60 9.32 -1.15
N MET A 342 26.27 8.10 -0.73
CA MET A 342 24.87 7.70 -0.51
C MET A 342 24.22 8.51 0.63
N MET A 343 24.92 8.74 1.74
CA MET A 343 24.43 9.57 2.85
C MET A 343 24.24 11.03 2.45
N ALA A 344 25.19 11.62 1.74
CA ALA A 344 25.07 13.00 1.27
C ALA A 344 23.82 13.18 0.38
N LYS A 345 23.58 12.26 -0.53
CA LYS A 345 22.40 12.27 -1.40
C LYS A 345 21.10 12.05 -0.64
N HIS A 346 21.12 11.21 0.40
CA HIS A 346 19.95 11.01 1.26
C HIS A 346 19.61 12.27 2.06
N HIS A 347 20.60 12.95 2.61
CA HIS A 347 20.39 14.21 3.31
C HIS A 347 19.79 15.29 2.40
N LEU A 348 20.29 15.43 1.16
CA LEU A 348 19.71 16.35 0.18
C LEU A 348 18.25 16.02 -0.14
N TRP A 349 17.93 14.74 -0.33
CA TRP A 349 16.54 14.28 -0.54
C TRP A 349 15.64 14.61 0.66
N LYS A 350 16.12 14.40 1.89
CA LYS A 350 15.34 14.76 3.11
C LYS A 350 15.06 16.26 3.15
N GLN A 351 16.08 17.10 2.91
CA GLN A 351 15.91 18.55 2.87
C GLN A 351 14.91 19.01 1.81
N GLU A 352 14.95 18.40 0.62
CA GLU A 352 13.97 18.64 -0.45
C GLU A 352 12.54 18.27 -0.01
N CYS A 353 12.36 17.13 0.64
CA CYS A 353 11.06 16.70 1.17
C CYS A 353 10.52 17.67 2.23
N GLU A 354 11.38 18.09 3.19
CA GLU A 354 11.01 19.00 4.27
C GLU A 354 10.62 20.39 3.76
N ALA A 355 11.34 20.91 2.75
CA ALA A 355 11.00 22.18 2.11
C ALA A 355 9.59 22.17 1.49
N GLN A 356 9.12 21.02 0.98
CA GLN A 356 7.79 20.89 0.43
C GLN A 356 6.69 20.78 1.49
N GLN A 357 6.99 20.27 2.67
CA GLN A 357 6.05 20.27 3.80
C GLN A 357 5.77 21.68 4.31
N THR A 358 6.85 22.48 4.47
CA THR A 358 6.76 23.86 4.99
C THR A 358 6.05 24.82 4.03
N SER A 359 6.10 24.59 2.74
CA SER A 359 5.40 25.42 1.74
C SER A 359 3.88 25.27 1.75
N LYS A 360 3.35 24.27 2.50
CA LYS A 360 1.91 23.97 2.63
C LYS A 360 1.31 24.38 3.98
N ALA A 361 2.15 24.81 4.92
CA ALA A 361 1.76 25.32 6.24
C ALA A 361 1.54 26.84 6.19
#